data_b4371886644667bd94f36d1e9925e0f3
#
_entry.id   b4371886644667bd94f36d1e9925e0f3
#
_cell.length_a   1.000
_cell.length_b   1.000
_cell.length_c   1.000
_cell.angle_alpha   90.00
_cell.angle_beta   90.00
_cell.angle_gamma   90.00
#
_symmetry.space_group_name_H-M   'P 1'
#
loop_
_entity.id
_entity.type
_entity.pdbx_description
1 polymer ?
#
loop_
_entity_poly.entity_id
_entity_poly.type
_entity_poly.pdbx_seq_one_letter_code
_entity_poly.pdbx_strand_id
1 'polypeptide(L)'
;ESTQTHHSCNILPFLGFNTLFNTSDFWHTNSMDAKLLKYNQLVMNENGMHLQKGMNFGIQGSYSIVLMSVEKNAPYADEMLEDGTIKYEGHDARVAAEDKKITDQPMANKTGTLTENGKFFRAAENFKGGQREPAKIKVYRKLRPGIWVDMGFYDLTDAIIEHDGKRKVFKFLLKPNFEDFDPETSENIDLAHNRYIPGDVMQEVYIRDEGKCIECGSEDNLHYDHKIPFSKGGSSKDARNIQLLCARHNLSKGNKFKY
;
A
#
# COMPACT_ATOMS: atom_id res chain seq x y z
N GLU A 1 40.49 -44.82 -56.68
CA GLU A 1 40.33 -43.35 -56.71
C GLU A 1 38.84 -43.03 -56.61
N SER A 2 38.42 -42.68 -55.44
CA SER A 2 37.03 -42.50 -55.02
C SER A 2 36.74 -41.02 -54.84
N THR A 3 35.82 -40.49 -55.58
CA THR A 3 35.28 -39.16 -55.40
C THR A 3 33.97 -39.25 -54.61
N GLN A 4 33.99 -38.73 -53.38
CA GLN A 4 32.81 -38.53 -52.55
C GLN A 4 32.12 -37.19 -52.90
N THR A 5 30.87 -37.28 -53.28
CA THR A 5 29.98 -36.14 -53.46
C THR A 5 29.31 -35.79 -52.14
N HIS A 6 29.58 -34.60 -51.60
CA HIS A 6 28.89 -34.04 -50.43
C HIS A 6 27.54 -33.46 -50.83
N HIS A 7 26.45 -34.01 -50.30
CA HIS A 7 25.14 -33.36 -50.31
C HIS A 7 25.06 -32.35 -49.18
N SER A 8 24.97 -31.06 -49.49
CA SER A 8 24.70 -29.98 -48.59
C SER A 8 23.19 -29.91 -48.29
N CYS A 9 22.82 -30.18 -47.09
CA CYS A 9 21.46 -30.00 -46.61
C CYS A 9 21.29 -28.58 -46.09
N ASN A 10 20.57 -27.75 -46.81
CA ASN A 10 20.22 -26.40 -46.41
C ASN A 10 19.13 -26.45 -45.32
N ILE A 11 19.52 -26.15 -44.10
CA ILE A 11 18.57 -25.92 -43.00
C ILE A 11 18.30 -24.41 -42.98
N LEU A 12 17.06 -24.02 -43.27
CA LEU A 12 16.53 -22.65 -43.08
C LEU A 12 16.46 -22.36 -41.56
N PRO A 13 16.89 -21.17 -41.13
CA PRO A 13 16.73 -20.80 -39.75
C PRO A 13 15.26 -20.43 -39.44
N PHE A 14 14.70 -21.11 -38.45
CA PHE A 14 13.44 -20.75 -37.80
C PHE A 14 13.60 -19.35 -37.17
N LEU A 15 12.89 -18.36 -37.71
CA LEU A 15 12.72 -17.06 -37.08
C LEU A 15 11.86 -17.25 -35.84
N GLY A 16 12.52 -17.39 -34.71
CA GLY A 16 11.88 -17.30 -33.41
C GLY A 16 11.42 -15.87 -33.17
N PHE A 17 10.12 -15.66 -33.13
CA PHE A 17 9.51 -14.46 -32.55
C PHE A 17 9.81 -14.45 -31.05
N ASN A 18 10.94 -13.89 -30.66
CA ASN A 18 11.16 -13.43 -29.29
C ASN A 18 10.36 -12.14 -29.09
N THR A 19 9.09 -12.27 -28.69
CA THR A 19 8.39 -11.18 -28.04
C THR A 19 9.04 -11.03 -26.65
N LEU A 20 10.07 -10.20 -26.60
CA LEU A 20 10.55 -9.60 -25.36
C LEU A 20 9.40 -8.80 -24.76
N PHE A 21 8.62 -9.42 -23.89
CA PHE A 21 7.80 -8.69 -22.94
C PHE A 21 8.77 -7.91 -22.06
N ASN A 22 8.88 -6.62 -22.36
CA ASN A 22 9.65 -5.67 -21.58
C ASN A 22 8.93 -5.53 -20.24
N THR A 23 9.46 -6.17 -19.19
CA THR A 23 8.92 -6.14 -17.82
C THR A 23 9.05 -4.75 -17.18
N SER A 24 9.65 -3.77 -17.88
CA SER A 24 9.79 -2.38 -17.41
C SER A 24 8.51 -1.55 -17.55
N ASP A 25 7.54 -1.95 -18.39
CA ASP A 25 6.33 -1.15 -18.64
C ASP A 25 5.23 -1.37 -17.57
N PHE A 26 5.47 -2.26 -16.58
CA PHE A 26 4.47 -2.59 -15.56
C PHE A 26 4.49 -1.62 -14.35
N TRP A 27 5.45 -0.69 -14.26
CA TRP A 27 5.70 0.12 -13.06
C TRP A 27 5.44 1.62 -13.23
N HIS A 28 4.96 2.08 -14.39
CA HIS A 28 4.72 3.50 -14.65
C HIS A 28 3.23 3.87 -14.68
N THR A 29 2.45 3.41 -13.69
CA THR A 29 1.20 4.10 -13.40
C THR A 29 1.46 5.07 -12.25
N ASN A 30 1.80 6.29 -12.59
CA ASN A 30 1.81 7.48 -11.73
C ASN A 30 0.37 7.80 -11.26
N SER A 31 -0.28 6.88 -10.58
CA SER A 31 -1.60 7.06 -10.04
C SER A 31 -1.52 6.75 -8.54
N MET A 32 -1.52 7.80 -7.72
CA MET A 32 -1.85 7.70 -6.29
C MET A 32 -3.33 7.35 -6.08
N ASP A 33 -3.95 6.72 -7.07
CA ASP A 33 -5.32 6.24 -6.99
C ASP A 33 -5.34 5.01 -6.09
N ALA A 34 -5.98 5.14 -4.95
CA ALA A 34 -6.08 4.08 -3.97
C ALA A 34 -6.76 2.85 -4.59
N LYS A 35 -6.00 1.76 -4.74
CA LYS A 35 -6.46 0.52 -5.36
C LYS A 35 -7.24 -0.33 -4.37
N LEU A 36 -8.43 -0.77 -4.77
CA LEU A 36 -9.24 -1.72 -4.01
C LEU A 36 -8.82 -3.15 -4.27
N LEU A 37 -8.67 -3.94 -3.21
CA LEU A 37 -8.25 -5.34 -3.26
C LEU A 37 -9.15 -6.21 -2.38
N LYS A 38 -9.51 -7.39 -2.88
CA LYS A 38 -9.97 -8.49 -2.02
C LYS A 38 -8.74 -9.06 -1.27
N TYR A 39 -8.92 -9.62 -0.08
CA TYR A 39 -7.79 -10.11 0.74
C TYR A 39 -6.90 -11.12 0.00
N ASN A 40 -7.49 -12.01 -0.81
CA ASN A 40 -6.72 -12.95 -1.62
C ASN A 40 -5.86 -12.25 -2.69
N GLN A 41 -6.36 -11.17 -3.31
CA GLN A 41 -5.60 -10.36 -4.27
C GLN A 41 -4.44 -9.63 -3.56
N LEU A 42 -4.69 -9.10 -2.34
CA LEU A 42 -3.64 -8.51 -1.52
C LEU A 42 -2.52 -9.54 -1.25
N VAL A 43 -2.88 -10.75 -0.80
CA VAL A 43 -1.91 -11.83 -0.55
C VAL A 43 -1.16 -12.22 -1.83
N MET A 44 -1.82 -12.29 -2.99
CA MET A 44 -1.19 -12.58 -4.27
C MET A 44 -0.21 -11.47 -4.69
N ASN A 45 -0.58 -10.21 -4.51
CA ASN A 45 0.31 -9.07 -4.80
C ASN A 45 1.59 -9.10 -3.94
N GLU A 46 1.51 -9.69 -2.74
CA GLU A 46 2.62 -9.88 -1.84
C GLU A 46 3.25 -11.29 -1.97
N ASN A 47 3.28 -11.81 -3.22
CA ASN A 47 3.90 -13.11 -3.58
C ASN A 47 3.35 -14.31 -2.81
N GLY A 48 2.07 -14.31 -2.47
CA GLY A 48 1.42 -15.40 -1.76
C GLY A 48 1.81 -15.52 -0.29
N MET A 49 2.48 -14.53 0.27
CA MET A 49 2.93 -14.57 1.65
C MET A 49 1.77 -14.52 2.62
N HIS A 50 1.82 -15.38 3.62
CA HIS A 50 0.84 -15.38 4.69
C HIS A 50 1.11 -14.18 5.62
N LEU A 51 0.42 -13.06 5.35
CA LEU A 51 0.55 -11.86 6.16
C LEU A 51 -0.01 -12.12 7.55
N GLN A 52 0.84 -12.02 8.56
CA GLN A 52 0.39 -12.01 9.93
C GLN A 52 -0.46 -10.76 10.17
N LYS A 53 -1.39 -10.87 11.10
CA LYS A 53 -2.32 -9.77 11.40
C LYS A 53 -1.56 -8.50 11.81
N GLY A 54 -1.67 -7.45 11.02
CA GLY A 54 -1.22 -6.10 11.29
C GLY A 54 0.21 -5.80 10.83
N MET A 55 1.24 -6.17 11.59
CA MET A 55 2.64 -5.78 11.33
C MET A 55 3.47 -6.96 10.82
N ASN A 56 4.28 -6.72 9.78
CA ASN A 56 5.15 -7.71 9.16
C ASN A 56 6.45 -7.03 8.73
N PHE A 57 7.50 -7.13 9.55
CA PHE A 57 8.77 -6.44 9.31
C PHE A 57 9.66 -7.19 8.34
N GLY A 58 10.17 -6.48 7.32
CA GLY A 58 11.22 -6.99 6.40
C GLY A 58 10.82 -8.20 5.58
N ILE A 59 9.54 -8.34 5.23
CA ILE A 59 8.99 -9.54 4.57
C ILE A 59 9.65 -9.77 3.21
N GLN A 60 9.81 -8.73 2.39
CA GLN A 60 10.37 -8.81 1.04
C GLN A 60 11.86 -8.43 0.99
N GLY A 61 12.52 -8.30 2.15
CA GLY A 61 13.90 -7.82 2.24
C GLY A 61 14.08 -6.33 1.98
N SER A 62 13.20 -5.71 1.21
CA SER A 62 13.26 -4.29 0.83
C SER A 62 12.23 -3.41 1.54
N TYR A 63 11.13 -3.96 2.01
CA TYR A 63 10.09 -3.22 2.74
C TYR A 63 9.36 -4.09 3.77
N SER A 64 8.58 -3.42 4.60
CA SER A 64 7.70 -4.05 5.59
C SER A 64 6.23 -3.80 5.22
N ILE A 65 5.30 -4.56 5.80
CA ILE A 65 3.87 -4.44 5.49
C ILE A 65 3.09 -4.16 6.77
N VAL A 66 2.17 -3.20 6.67
CA VAL A 66 1.21 -2.87 7.72
C VAL A 66 -0.22 -3.02 7.20
N LEU A 67 -1.04 -3.74 7.96
CA LEU A 67 -2.48 -3.88 7.75
C LEU A 67 -3.20 -3.07 8.82
N MET A 68 -3.75 -1.91 8.47
CA MET A 68 -4.39 -0.98 9.42
C MET A 68 -5.92 -0.98 9.30
N SER A 69 -6.58 -0.57 10.39
CA SER A 69 -8.03 -0.34 10.41
C SER A 69 -8.37 0.84 11.29
N VAL A 70 -9.13 1.77 10.76
CA VAL A 70 -9.70 2.93 11.50
C VAL A 70 -11.19 2.75 11.77
N GLU A 71 -11.72 1.52 11.64
CA GLU A 71 -13.13 1.22 11.96
C GLU A 71 -13.38 1.45 13.47
N LYS A 72 -14.60 1.87 13.82
CA LYS A 72 -15.02 2.18 15.21
C LYS A 72 -14.72 1.04 16.19
N ASN A 73 -14.76 -0.21 15.75
CA ASN A 73 -14.50 -1.40 16.54
C ASN A 73 -13.15 -2.06 16.21
N ALA A 74 -12.20 -1.29 15.64
CA ALA A 74 -10.86 -1.79 15.39
C ALA A 74 -10.17 -2.19 16.71
N PRO A 75 -9.37 -3.27 16.71
CA PRO A 75 -8.69 -3.74 17.92
C PRO A 75 -7.56 -2.80 18.37
N TYR A 76 -7.12 -1.90 17.52
CA TYR A 76 -6.03 -0.94 17.73
C TYR A 76 -6.51 0.46 17.39
N ALA A 77 -5.93 1.46 18.05
CA ALA A 77 -6.21 2.87 17.81
C ALA A 77 -5.27 3.42 16.73
N ASP A 78 -5.45 2.90 15.49
CA ASP A 78 -4.79 3.46 14.32
C ASP A 78 -5.47 4.77 13.94
N GLU A 79 -4.68 5.78 13.61
CA GLU A 79 -5.16 7.11 13.26
C GLU A 79 -4.50 7.57 11.96
N MET A 80 -5.25 8.28 11.13
CA MET A 80 -4.72 8.99 9.99
C MET A 80 -4.91 10.48 10.20
N LEU A 81 -3.80 11.20 10.13
CA LEU A 81 -3.76 12.64 10.32
C LEU A 81 -4.14 13.36 9.02
N GLU A 82 -4.44 14.67 9.11
CA GLU A 82 -4.87 15.48 7.97
C GLU A 82 -3.81 15.58 6.85
N ASP A 83 -2.53 15.48 7.22
CA ASP A 83 -1.40 15.48 6.28
C ASP A 83 -1.12 14.10 5.64
N GLY A 84 -1.98 13.12 5.89
CA GLY A 84 -1.80 11.74 5.42
C GLY A 84 -0.84 10.91 6.25
N THR A 85 -0.20 11.47 7.29
CA THR A 85 0.62 10.70 8.24
C THR A 85 -0.25 9.70 8.98
N ILE A 86 0.23 8.47 9.13
CA ILE A 86 -0.43 7.43 9.91
C ILE A 86 0.24 7.31 11.27
N LYS A 87 -0.54 7.39 12.35
CA LYS A 87 -0.14 6.99 13.69
C LYS A 87 -0.66 5.58 13.95
N TYR A 88 0.19 4.59 13.72
CA TYR A 88 -0.14 3.18 13.79
C TYR A 88 0.15 2.59 15.17
N GLU A 89 -0.80 1.83 15.76
CA GLU A 89 -0.60 1.18 17.05
C GLU A 89 0.05 -0.19 16.91
N GLY A 90 1.01 -0.47 17.79
CA GLY A 90 1.71 -1.74 17.85
C GLY A 90 0.83 -2.93 18.27
N HIS A 91 1.41 -4.12 18.23
CA HIS A 91 0.73 -5.37 18.53
C HIS A 91 0.67 -5.67 20.03
N ASP A 92 -0.44 -6.28 20.42
CA ASP A 92 -0.66 -6.79 21.78
C ASP A 92 0.33 -7.91 22.15
N ALA A 93 0.56 -8.06 23.45
CA ALA A 93 1.27 -9.19 24.00
C ALA A 93 0.55 -10.52 23.68
N ARG A 94 1.32 -11.59 23.56
CA ARG A 94 0.79 -12.96 23.42
C ARG A 94 0.36 -13.52 24.78
N VAL A 95 -0.75 -13.02 25.29
CA VAL A 95 -1.38 -13.40 26.55
C VAL A 95 -2.84 -13.81 26.31
N ALA A 96 -3.56 -14.23 27.35
CA ALA A 96 -4.98 -14.52 27.28
C ALA A 96 -5.78 -13.30 26.74
N ALA A 97 -6.93 -13.54 26.12
CA ALA A 97 -7.67 -12.49 25.42
C ALA A 97 -8.10 -11.34 26.33
N GLU A 98 -8.49 -11.69 27.56
CA GLU A 98 -8.90 -10.78 28.64
C GLU A 98 -7.77 -9.86 29.10
N ASP A 99 -6.52 -10.36 29.07
CA ASP A 99 -5.34 -9.63 29.53
C ASP A 99 -4.69 -8.75 28.48
N LYS A 100 -5.00 -8.97 27.18
CA LYS A 100 -4.32 -8.27 26.07
C LYS A 100 -4.39 -6.76 26.15
N LYS A 101 -5.52 -6.22 26.62
CA LYS A 101 -5.77 -4.77 26.67
C LYS A 101 -5.36 -4.11 27.98
N ILE A 102 -4.76 -4.87 28.92
CA ILE A 102 -4.21 -4.37 30.16
C ILE A 102 -2.71 -4.70 30.33
N THR A 103 -2.15 -5.49 29.40
CA THR A 103 -0.73 -5.86 29.39
C THR A 103 0.04 -4.96 28.43
N ASP A 104 1.18 -4.42 28.88
CA ASP A 104 2.08 -3.62 28.04
C ASP A 104 2.45 -4.35 26.75
N GLN A 105 2.47 -3.63 25.65
CA GLN A 105 2.94 -4.18 24.38
C GLN A 105 4.44 -4.47 24.46
N PRO A 106 4.90 -5.69 24.10
CA PRO A 106 6.28 -6.08 24.35
C PRO A 106 7.23 -5.61 23.25
N MET A 107 8.40 -5.11 23.65
CA MET A 107 9.54 -4.86 22.78
C MET A 107 10.21 -6.16 22.31
N ALA A 108 10.33 -7.12 23.21
CA ALA A 108 10.98 -8.41 22.97
C ALA A 108 10.17 -9.56 23.56
N ASN A 109 10.38 -10.76 23.03
CA ASN A 109 9.86 -12.00 23.57
C ASN A 109 10.65 -12.39 24.83
N LYS A 110 10.16 -13.39 25.57
CA LYS A 110 10.84 -13.92 26.77
C LYS A 110 12.26 -14.42 26.51
N THR A 111 12.57 -14.81 25.27
CA THR A 111 13.92 -15.25 24.82
C THR A 111 14.85 -14.10 24.44
N GLY A 112 14.43 -12.84 24.58
CA GLY A 112 15.20 -11.65 24.19
C GLY A 112 15.10 -11.29 22.68
N THR A 113 14.46 -12.14 21.85
CA THR A 113 14.23 -11.84 20.44
C THR A 113 13.22 -10.72 20.29
N LEU A 114 13.49 -9.74 19.43
CA LEU A 114 12.56 -8.62 19.16
C LEU A 114 11.21 -9.13 18.62
N THR A 115 10.15 -8.58 19.14
CA THR A 115 8.81 -8.67 18.55
C THR A 115 8.73 -7.81 17.27
N GLU A 116 7.61 -7.85 16.55
CA GLU A 116 7.38 -6.88 15.46
C GLU A 116 7.46 -5.44 15.97
N ASN A 117 6.86 -5.13 17.13
CA ASN A 117 7.01 -3.82 17.79
C ASN A 117 8.48 -3.42 17.95
N GLY A 118 9.30 -4.33 18.48
CA GLY A 118 10.70 -4.06 18.70
C GLY A 118 11.52 -3.86 17.42
N LYS A 119 11.18 -4.58 16.36
CA LYS A 119 11.85 -4.42 15.05
C LYS A 119 11.53 -3.06 14.43
N PHE A 120 10.24 -2.66 14.40
CA PHE A 120 9.81 -1.36 13.91
C PHE A 120 10.39 -0.23 14.76
N PHE A 121 10.36 -0.37 16.09
CA PHE A 121 10.93 0.63 17.00
C PHE A 121 12.41 0.84 16.75
N ARG A 122 13.19 -0.24 16.64
CA ARG A 122 14.63 -0.15 16.34
C ARG A 122 14.90 0.48 14.97
N ALA A 123 14.06 0.20 13.95
CA ALA A 123 14.20 0.80 12.64
C ALA A 123 13.99 2.33 12.70
N ALA A 124 12.95 2.78 13.41
CA ALA A 124 12.71 4.21 13.62
C ALA A 124 13.84 4.90 14.38
N GLU A 125 14.35 4.28 15.45
CA GLU A 125 15.47 4.83 16.22
C GLU A 125 16.76 4.93 15.38
N ASN A 126 17.04 3.92 14.53
CA ASN A 126 18.20 3.96 13.63
C ASN A 126 18.07 5.12 12.61
N PHE A 127 16.88 5.38 12.09
CA PHE A 127 16.62 6.53 11.22
C PHE A 127 16.80 7.85 11.96
N LYS A 128 16.19 8.02 13.13
CA LYS A 128 16.32 9.23 13.97
C LYS A 128 17.77 9.51 14.38
N GLY A 129 18.56 8.46 14.62
CA GLY A 129 19.99 8.55 14.90
C GLY A 129 20.87 8.78 13.67
N GLY A 130 20.31 8.91 12.47
CA GLY A 130 21.07 9.10 11.22
C GLY A 130 21.90 7.88 10.79
N GLN A 131 21.58 6.68 11.32
CA GLN A 131 22.34 5.46 11.04
C GLN A 131 21.85 4.76 9.76
N ARG A 132 20.59 4.96 9.38
CA ARG A 132 19.95 4.35 8.21
C ARG A 132 18.88 5.27 7.63
N GLU A 133 18.57 5.06 6.34
CA GLU A 133 17.38 5.61 5.73
C GLU A 133 16.12 5.08 6.43
N PRO A 134 14.97 5.80 6.33
CA PRO A 134 13.73 5.35 6.93
C PRO A 134 13.31 4.01 6.33
N ALA A 135 12.78 3.13 7.17
CA ALA A 135 12.26 1.85 6.68
C ALA A 135 11.00 2.07 5.84
N LYS A 136 10.99 1.53 4.62
CA LYS A 136 9.82 1.59 3.72
C LYS A 136 8.74 0.63 4.19
N ILE A 137 7.51 1.14 4.29
CA ILE A 137 6.33 0.41 4.78
C ILE A 137 5.24 0.45 3.72
N LYS A 138 4.87 -0.72 3.19
CA LYS A 138 3.66 -0.86 2.37
C LYS A 138 2.44 -0.90 3.28
N VAL A 139 1.50 -0.01 3.07
CA VAL A 139 0.31 0.11 3.93
C VAL A 139 -0.94 -0.36 3.19
N TYR A 140 -1.68 -1.25 3.83
CA TYR A 140 -3.02 -1.65 3.41
C TYR A 140 -4.03 -1.28 4.47
N ARG A 141 -5.06 -0.54 4.08
CA ARG A 141 -6.15 -0.13 4.95
C ARG A 141 -7.36 -1.00 4.74
N LYS A 142 -7.90 -1.53 5.82
CA LYS A 142 -9.18 -2.22 5.78
C LYS A 142 -10.31 -1.21 5.54
N LEU A 143 -11.09 -1.41 4.49
CA LEU A 143 -12.26 -0.61 4.19
C LEU A 143 -13.52 -1.23 4.81
N ARG A 144 -13.63 -2.57 4.71
CA ARG A 144 -14.69 -3.40 5.28
C ARG A 144 -14.22 -4.86 5.33
N PRO A 145 -14.97 -5.79 5.96
CA PRO A 145 -14.58 -7.19 5.99
C PRO A 145 -14.27 -7.73 4.58
N GLY A 146 -13.04 -8.24 4.40
CA GLY A 146 -12.56 -8.81 3.15
C GLY A 146 -12.10 -7.82 2.07
N ILE A 147 -12.35 -6.51 2.22
CA ILE A 147 -11.97 -5.48 1.25
C ILE A 147 -10.91 -4.55 1.85
N TRP A 148 -9.84 -4.36 1.11
CA TRP A 148 -8.69 -3.58 1.48
C TRP A 148 -8.38 -2.51 0.44
N VAL A 149 -7.74 -1.44 0.85
CA VAL A 149 -7.24 -0.37 0.00
C VAL A 149 -5.72 -0.38 0.08
N ASP A 150 -5.07 -0.45 -1.06
CA ASP A 150 -3.63 -0.23 -1.18
C ASP A 150 -3.35 1.27 -1.02
N MET A 151 -2.68 1.63 0.06
CA MET A 151 -2.35 3.03 0.39
C MET A 151 -0.98 3.45 -0.15
N GLY A 152 -0.25 2.54 -0.82
CA GLY A 152 1.09 2.81 -1.31
C GLY A 152 2.17 2.65 -0.23
N PHE A 153 3.30 3.31 -0.46
CA PHE A 153 4.47 3.27 0.43
C PHE A 153 4.50 4.47 1.37
N TYR A 154 5.00 4.20 2.57
CA TYR A 154 5.22 5.14 3.64
C TYR A 154 6.62 4.95 4.21
N ASP A 155 7.18 6.00 4.81
CA ASP A 155 8.43 5.97 5.54
C ASP A 155 8.16 5.94 7.04
N LEU A 156 8.77 4.98 7.73
CA LEU A 156 8.75 4.92 9.21
C LEU A 156 9.71 5.99 9.76
N THR A 157 9.14 7.12 10.18
CA THR A 157 9.94 8.29 10.60
C THR A 157 10.11 8.42 12.10
N ASP A 158 9.19 7.87 12.89
CA ASP A 158 9.28 7.91 14.34
C ASP A 158 8.58 6.73 15.00
N ALA A 159 8.96 6.42 16.23
CA ALA A 159 8.29 5.48 17.10
C ALA A 159 8.33 5.99 18.54
N ILE A 160 7.18 5.99 19.19
CA ILE A 160 7.03 6.41 20.58
C ILE A 160 6.36 5.31 21.40
N ILE A 161 6.58 5.33 22.70
CA ILE A 161 5.87 4.49 23.66
C ILE A 161 5.05 5.44 24.54
N GLU A 162 3.74 5.30 24.49
CA GLU A 162 2.81 6.11 25.29
C GLU A 162 1.93 5.22 26.18
N HIS A 163 1.27 5.83 27.17
CA HIS A 163 0.31 5.13 28.03
C HIS A 163 -1.11 5.44 27.56
N ASP A 164 -1.89 4.42 27.18
CA ASP A 164 -3.26 4.57 26.65
C ASP A 164 -4.35 4.72 27.76
N GLY A 165 -3.91 4.89 29.01
CA GLY A 165 -4.77 4.91 30.20
C GLY A 165 -4.84 3.57 30.94
N LYS A 166 -4.42 2.45 30.30
CA LYS A 166 -4.41 1.10 30.89
C LYS A 166 -3.05 0.43 30.82
N ARG A 167 -2.29 0.67 29.77
CA ARG A 167 -1.03 -0.01 29.46
C ARG A 167 -0.11 0.86 28.59
N LYS A 168 1.14 0.45 28.44
CA LYS A 168 2.06 1.05 27.48
C LYS A 168 1.83 0.45 26.12
N VAL A 169 1.71 1.31 25.09
CA VAL A 169 1.51 0.96 23.71
C VAL A 169 2.57 1.63 22.84
N PHE A 170 2.95 0.96 21.75
CA PHE A 170 3.79 1.55 20.72
C PHE A 170 2.93 2.34 19.75
N LYS A 171 3.40 3.51 19.33
CA LYS A 171 2.87 4.29 18.21
C LYS A 171 3.98 4.56 17.21
N PHE A 172 3.73 4.18 15.97
CA PHE A 172 4.65 4.33 14.84
C PHE A 172 4.12 5.40 13.92
N LEU A 173 4.98 6.39 13.59
CA LEU A 173 4.62 7.46 12.67
C LEU A 173 5.12 7.09 11.27
N LEU A 174 4.16 6.93 10.37
CA LEU A 174 4.40 6.57 8.98
C LEU A 174 4.03 7.78 8.11
N LYS A 175 5.01 8.39 7.45
CA LYS A 175 4.80 9.50 6.52
C LYS A 175 4.65 8.98 5.09
N PRO A 176 3.72 9.51 4.28
CA PRO A 176 3.61 9.12 2.88
C PRO A 176 4.95 9.28 2.17
N ASN A 177 5.38 8.25 1.41
CA ASN A 177 6.59 8.31 0.60
C ASN A 177 6.20 8.65 -0.84
N PHE A 178 6.75 9.76 -1.35
CA PHE A 178 6.47 10.30 -2.68
C PHE A 178 7.67 10.18 -3.62
N GLU A 179 8.64 9.29 -3.36
CA GLU A 179 9.86 9.16 -4.18
C GLU A 179 9.60 8.85 -5.67
N ASP A 180 8.43 8.30 -6.00
CA ASP A 180 7.99 8.08 -7.38
C ASP A 180 7.33 9.34 -8.02
N PHE A 181 7.39 10.48 -7.35
CA PHE A 181 6.86 11.76 -7.84
C PHE A 181 7.93 12.49 -8.65
N ASP A 182 7.60 12.84 -9.90
CA ASP A 182 8.47 13.62 -10.79
C ASP A 182 8.80 14.99 -10.14
N PRO A 183 10.09 15.28 -9.83
CA PRO A 183 10.48 16.54 -9.18
C PRO A 183 10.24 17.80 -10.02
N GLU A 184 10.01 17.69 -11.34
CA GLU A 184 9.62 18.83 -12.16
C GLU A 184 8.21 19.35 -11.89
N THR A 185 7.42 18.58 -11.12
CA THR A 185 6.11 19.00 -10.59
C THR A 185 6.17 19.46 -9.14
N SER A 186 7.35 19.74 -8.59
CA SER A 186 7.62 19.94 -7.16
C SER A 186 7.07 21.25 -6.56
N GLU A 187 6.40 22.11 -7.32
CA GLU A 187 5.53 23.16 -6.73
C GLU A 187 4.32 22.56 -6.00
N ASN A 188 4.22 21.22 -5.94
CA ASN A 188 3.03 20.48 -5.56
C ASN A 188 3.22 19.52 -4.38
N ILE A 189 4.22 19.67 -3.50
CA ILE A 189 4.31 18.86 -2.27
C ILE A 189 3.04 19.06 -1.41
N ASP A 190 2.52 20.29 -1.31
CA ASP A 190 1.23 20.58 -0.68
C ASP A 190 0.05 19.92 -1.42
N LEU A 191 0.14 19.74 -2.73
CA LEU A 191 -0.88 19.10 -3.55
C LEU A 191 -0.90 17.57 -3.34
N ALA A 192 0.25 16.93 -3.18
CA ALA A 192 0.33 15.48 -2.93
C ALA A 192 -0.31 15.11 -1.58
N HIS A 193 -0.08 15.91 -0.53
CA HIS A 193 -0.72 15.73 0.78
C HIS A 193 -2.25 15.85 0.72
N ASN A 194 -2.78 16.65 -0.20
CA ASN A 194 -4.22 16.87 -0.37
C ASN A 194 -4.91 15.89 -1.34
N ARG A 195 -4.16 15.07 -2.10
CA ARG A 195 -4.74 14.03 -2.97
C ARG A 195 -5.28 12.82 -2.20
N TYR A 196 -4.89 12.68 -0.96
CA TYR A 196 -5.39 11.62 -0.11
C TYR A 196 -6.93 11.69 0.00
N ILE A 197 -7.57 10.56 -0.30
CA ILE A 197 -9.03 10.42 -0.17
C ILE A 197 -9.33 9.91 1.25
N PRO A 198 -10.05 10.69 2.09
CA PRO A 198 -10.43 10.26 3.43
C PRO A 198 -11.22 8.95 3.42
N GLY A 199 -11.11 8.19 4.51
CA GLY A 199 -11.72 6.87 4.54
C GLY A 199 -13.23 6.85 4.59
N ASP A 200 -13.84 7.85 5.17
CA ASP A 200 -15.28 8.11 5.12
C ASP A 200 -15.75 8.37 3.68
N VAL A 201 -15.00 9.19 2.93
CA VAL A 201 -15.24 9.42 1.50
C VAL A 201 -15.08 8.12 0.71
N MET A 202 -14.00 7.34 0.96
CA MET A 202 -13.82 6.03 0.32
C MET A 202 -14.99 5.09 0.60
N GLN A 203 -15.47 5.06 1.84
CA GLN A 203 -16.60 4.22 2.25
C GLN A 203 -17.89 4.65 1.54
N GLU A 204 -18.18 5.95 1.51
CA GLU A 204 -19.36 6.51 0.84
C GLU A 204 -19.37 6.17 -0.66
N VAL A 205 -18.23 6.41 -1.34
CA VAL A 205 -18.07 6.09 -2.77
C VAL A 205 -18.21 4.59 -3.02
N TYR A 206 -17.61 3.74 -2.17
CA TYR A 206 -17.76 2.29 -2.32
C TYR A 206 -19.20 1.82 -2.22
N ILE A 207 -19.98 2.38 -1.28
CA ILE A 207 -21.41 2.05 -1.11
C ILE A 207 -22.21 2.57 -2.29
N ARG A 208 -22.00 3.83 -2.70
CA ARG A 208 -22.71 4.48 -3.81
C ARG A 208 -22.51 3.75 -5.13
N ASP A 209 -21.26 3.35 -5.43
CA ASP A 209 -20.87 2.70 -6.68
C ASP A 209 -21.00 1.16 -6.58
N GLU A 210 -21.58 0.64 -5.49
CA GLU A 210 -21.80 -0.78 -5.22
C GLU A 210 -20.54 -1.65 -5.32
N GLY A 211 -19.35 -1.06 -5.10
CA GLY A 211 -18.08 -1.74 -5.27
C GLY A 211 -17.81 -2.17 -6.73
N LYS A 212 -18.28 -1.40 -7.70
CA LYS A 212 -18.17 -1.68 -9.13
C LYS A 212 -17.63 -0.50 -9.90
N CYS A 213 -16.97 -0.78 -11.01
CA CYS A 213 -16.62 0.25 -11.99
C CYS A 213 -17.90 0.88 -12.54
N ILE A 214 -18.07 2.19 -12.40
CA ILE A 214 -19.29 2.91 -12.87
C ILE A 214 -19.46 2.86 -14.39
N GLU A 215 -18.39 2.54 -15.14
CA GLU A 215 -18.44 2.49 -16.62
C GLU A 215 -18.83 1.13 -17.16
N CYS A 216 -18.41 0.03 -16.53
CA CYS A 216 -18.62 -1.32 -17.07
C CYS A 216 -19.13 -2.34 -16.05
N GLY A 217 -19.35 -1.96 -14.80
CA GLY A 217 -19.83 -2.86 -13.77
C GLY A 217 -18.80 -3.88 -13.26
N SER A 218 -17.55 -3.86 -13.71
CA SER A 218 -16.50 -4.77 -13.22
C SER A 218 -16.23 -4.55 -11.74
N GLU A 219 -16.05 -5.63 -11.00
CA GLU A 219 -15.64 -5.64 -9.59
C GLU A 219 -14.13 -5.85 -9.41
N ASP A 220 -13.38 -6.01 -10.50
CA ASP A 220 -11.97 -6.34 -10.47
C ASP A 220 -11.09 -5.13 -10.77
N ASN A 221 -9.92 -5.09 -10.11
CA ASN A 221 -8.93 -4.02 -10.27
C ASN A 221 -9.53 -2.62 -10.20
N LEU A 222 -10.29 -2.37 -9.12
CA LEU A 222 -10.93 -1.08 -8.89
C LEU A 222 -9.96 -0.08 -8.27
N HIS A 223 -10.09 1.16 -8.72
CA HIS A 223 -9.37 2.33 -8.23
C HIS A 223 -10.35 3.44 -7.90
N TYR A 224 -10.06 4.19 -6.83
CA TYR A 224 -10.69 5.48 -6.59
C TYR A 224 -10.07 6.51 -7.52
N ASP A 225 -10.88 7.17 -8.30
CA ASP A 225 -10.47 8.17 -9.27
C ASP A 225 -11.20 9.50 -9.06
N HIS A 226 -10.52 10.62 -9.30
CA HIS A 226 -11.11 11.94 -9.24
C HIS A 226 -11.82 12.29 -10.56
N LYS A 227 -13.14 12.54 -10.56
CA LYS A 227 -13.89 12.98 -11.74
C LYS A 227 -13.28 14.25 -12.32
N ILE A 228 -13.11 15.27 -11.49
CA ILE A 228 -12.28 16.43 -11.78
C ILE A 228 -10.90 16.11 -11.23
N PRO A 229 -9.86 15.99 -12.07
CA PRO A 229 -8.52 15.69 -11.62
C PRO A 229 -8.07 16.64 -10.51
N PHE A 230 -7.36 16.12 -9.51
CA PHE A 230 -6.85 16.94 -8.41
C PHE A 230 -5.99 18.10 -8.90
N SER A 231 -5.11 17.86 -9.89
CA SER A 231 -4.28 18.88 -10.57
C SER A 231 -5.09 20.00 -11.25
N LYS A 232 -6.41 19.84 -11.35
CA LYS A 232 -7.35 20.82 -11.93
C LYS A 232 -8.35 21.33 -10.90
N GLY A 233 -8.02 21.22 -9.60
CA GLY A 233 -8.82 21.73 -8.49
C GLY A 233 -9.91 20.78 -7.99
N GLY A 234 -9.88 19.49 -8.38
CA GLY A 234 -10.82 18.50 -7.86
C GLY A 234 -10.55 18.16 -6.40
N SER A 235 -11.58 18.11 -5.57
CA SER A 235 -11.46 17.79 -4.15
C SER A 235 -11.38 16.29 -3.90
N SER A 236 -10.44 15.86 -3.05
CA SER A 236 -10.36 14.50 -2.50
C SER A 236 -11.33 14.28 -1.33
N LYS A 237 -11.83 15.36 -0.72
CA LYS A 237 -12.70 15.32 0.47
C LYS A 237 -14.19 15.32 0.11
N ASP A 238 -14.54 15.39 -1.16
CA ASP A 238 -15.92 15.39 -1.64
C ASP A 238 -16.21 14.09 -2.40
N ALA A 239 -17.02 13.22 -1.81
CA ALA A 239 -17.41 11.93 -2.42
C ALA A 239 -18.03 12.10 -3.82
N ARG A 240 -18.66 13.24 -4.12
CA ARG A 240 -19.24 13.54 -5.44
C ARG A 240 -18.17 13.64 -6.51
N ASN A 241 -16.95 14.06 -6.14
CA ASN A 241 -15.82 14.16 -7.05
C ASN A 241 -15.03 12.85 -7.19
N ILE A 242 -15.27 11.86 -6.34
CA ILE A 242 -14.60 10.57 -6.38
C ILE A 242 -15.52 9.52 -7.01
N GLN A 243 -14.94 8.56 -7.72
CA GLN A 243 -15.64 7.46 -8.39
C GLN A 243 -14.83 6.18 -8.39
N LEU A 244 -15.48 5.01 -8.56
CA LEU A 244 -14.78 3.74 -8.78
C LEU A 244 -14.65 3.44 -10.27
N LEU A 245 -13.43 3.24 -10.72
CA LEU A 245 -13.10 2.79 -12.08
C LEU A 245 -12.24 1.53 -12.03
N CYS A 246 -12.45 0.58 -12.95
CA CYS A 246 -11.46 -0.48 -13.16
C CYS A 246 -10.19 0.10 -13.80
N ALA A 247 -9.07 -0.60 -13.67
CA ALA A 247 -7.77 -0.13 -14.19
C ALA A 247 -7.84 0.33 -15.65
N ARG A 248 -8.56 -0.40 -16.51
CA ARG A 248 -8.73 -0.03 -17.93
C ARG A 248 -9.40 1.33 -18.09
N HIS A 249 -10.50 1.60 -17.38
CA HIS A 249 -11.24 2.85 -17.49
C HIS A 249 -10.51 3.99 -16.78
N ASN A 250 -9.80 3.71 -15.69
CA ASN A 250 -8.97 4.68 -15.00
C ASN A 250 -7.83 5.17 -15.90
N LEU A 251 -7.07 4.25 -16.52
CA LEU A 251 -6.00 4.58 -17.48
C LEU A 251 -6.54 5.33 -18.71
N SER A 252 -7.69 4.90 -19.24
CA SER A 252 -8.32 5.55 -20.40
C SER A 252 -8.77 6.97 -20.11
N LYS A 253 -9.22 7.24 -18.88
CA LYS A 253 -9.61 8.58 -18.43
C LYS A 253 -8.39 9.49 -18.27
N GLY A 254 -7.33 9.01 -17.60
CA GLY A 254 -6.15 9.82 -17.27
C GLY A 254 -6.55 11.16 -16.63
N ASN A 255 -5.91 12.26 -17.03
CA ASN A 255 -6.18 13.61 -16.55
C ASN A 255 -7.31 14.34 -17.33
N LYS A 256 -8.22 13.62 -17.99
CA LYS A 256 -9.36 14.22 -18.70
C LYS A 256 -10.55 14.44 -17.74
N PHE A 257 -11.29 15.51 -17.99
CA PHE A 257 -12.62 15.67 -17.37
C PHE A 257 -13.56 14.62 -17.95
N LYS A 258 -14.36 14.02 -17.07
CA LYS A 258 -15.50 13.21 -17.49
C LYS A 258 -16.75 13.79 -16.82
N TYR A 259 -17.66 14.30 -17.63
CA TYR A 259 -18.93 14.88 -17.21
C TYR A 259 -19.97 13.77 -17.02
#